data_bcc07685803e5d59d69bb6c323ed3e34
#
_entry.id   bcc07685803e5d59d69bb6c323ed3e34
#
_cell.length_a   1.000
_cell.length_b   1.000
_cell.length_c   1.000
_cell.angle_alpha   90.00
_cell.angle_beta   90.00
_cell.angle_gamma   90.00
#
_symmetry.space_group_name_H-M   'P 1'
#
loop_
_entity.id
_entity.type
_entity.pdbx_description
1 polymer ?
#
loop_
_entity_poly.entity_id
_entity_poly.type
_entity_poly.pdbx_seq_one_letter_code
_entity_poly.pdbx_strand_id
1 'polypeptide(L)'
;MHADSIDADVVLVLHFGGWGNVPLALAGEFVPLVSGVERYFQIHGFRTLVASYRRAPADFPDAPDLGVQLAVVTEMFGFHKTRVRRFAVLLETLAVKNPDVHFILLGQSNGAIFVDEAIKLLSSRFANRVAGIVAGMPFWKNASGCENILYLDNEGNDELTKGEVGEIFGTVLQRLYQRMAAVLGLRIGRYERIWYLPSHDYDWQQVEPAVTAFLDRLQLKKSKASSVDN
;
A
#
# COMPACT_ATOMS: atom_id res chain seq x y z
N MET A 1 -20.06 9.03 4.27
CA MET A 1 -20.22 7.82 3.44
C MET A 1 -21.09 6.86 4.20
N HIS A 2 -22.37 6.79 3.85
CA HIS A 2 -23.27 5.76 4.37
C HIS A 2 -22.95 4.47 3.61
N ALA A 3 -22.09 3.64 4.20
CA ALA A 3 -21.75 2.35 3.64
C ALA A 3 -22.76 1.33 4.16
N ASP A 4 -23.98 1.33 3.61
CA ASP A 4 -24.99 0.38 4.04
C ASP A 4 -24.78 -1.03 3.48
N SER A 5 -24.12 -1.18 2.35
CA SER A 5 -23.61 -2.47 1.83
C SER A 5 -22.51 -2.23 0.81
N ILE A 6 -21.51 -3.11 0.79
CA ILE A 6 -20.46 -3.14 -0.23
C ILE A 6 -20.87 -4.15 -1.30
N ASP A 7 -21.12 -3.67 -2.53
CA ASP A 7 -21.43 -4.54 -3.66
C ASP A 7 -20.14 -5.03 -4.35
N ALA A 8 -19.36 -5.79 -3.60
CA ALA A 8 -18.15 -6.46 -4.07
C ALA A 8 -17.89 -7.70 -3.23
N ASP A 9 -17.21 -8.67 -3.80
CA ASP A 9 -16.73 -9.87 -3.09
C ASP A 9 -15.36 -9.60 -2.45
N VAL A 10 -14.55 -8.75 -3.10
CA VAL A 10 -13.23 -8.35 -2.64
C VAL A 10 -13.05 -6.85 -2.72
N VAL A 11 -12.59 -6.24 -1.64
CA VAL A 11 -12.18 -4.84 -1.59
C VAL A 11 -10.65 -4.76 -1.51
N LEU A 12 -10.03 -4.17 -2.53
CA LEU A 12 -8.61 -3.84 -2.53
C LEU A 12 -8.43 -2.47 -1.86
N VAL A 13 -7.82 -2.45 -0.67
CA VAL A 13 -7.57 -1.21 0.06
C VAL A 13 -6.11 -0.82 -0.11
N LEU A 14 -5.89 0.29 -0.81
CA LEU A 14 -4.58 0.75 -1.19
C LEU A 14 -4.03 1.77 -0.21
N HIS A 15 -2.80 1.57 0.25
CA HIS A 15 -2.05 2.60 0.96
C HIS A 15 -0.68 2.75 0.34
N PHE A 16 -0.58 3.67 -0.61
CA PHE A 16 0.69 3.98 -1.25
C PHE A 16 1.59 4.78 -0.32
N GLY A 17 2.86 4.40 -0.27
CA GLY A 17 3.88 5.02 0.57
C GLY A 17 4.29 6.43 0.12
N GLY A 18 5.50 6.80 0.42
CA GLY A 18 6.03 8.13 0.12
C GLY A 18 5.28 9.21 0.92
N TRP A 19 4.95 10.31 0.27
CA TRP A 19 4.26 11.44 0.93
C TRP A 19 2.76 11.17 1.21
N GLY A 20 2.27 9.98 0.85
CA GLY A 20 1.03 9.41 1.40
C GLY A 20 -0.28 9.91 0.79
N ASN A 21 -0.24 10.64 -0.34
CA ASN A 21 -1.45 11.21 -0.92
C ASN A 21 -1.54 11.14 -2.44
N VAL A 22 -0.64 10.39 -3.06
CA VAL A 22 -0.65 10.24 -4.51
C VAL A 22 -1.86 9.40 -4.91
N PRO A 23 -2.74 9.88 -5.80
CA PRO A 23 -3.78 9.04 -6.39
C PRO A 23 -3.15 7.85 -7.10
N LEU A 24 -3.83 6.69 -7.11
CA LEU A 24 -3.31 5.49 -7.78
C LEU A 24 -2.86 5.76 -9.23
N ALA A 25 -3.64 6.56 -9.98
CA ALA A 25 -3.31 6.93 -11.35
C ALA A 25 -1.97 7.66 -11.51
N LEU A 26 -1.44 8.28 -10.45
CA LEU A 26 -0.15 8.95 -10.42
C LEU A 26 0.96 8.13 -9.74
N ALA A 27 0.62 6.97 -9.18
CA ALA A 27 1.53 6.06 -8.52
C ALA A 27 2.01 4.97 -9.51
N GLY A 28 2.69 5.37 -10.58
CA GLY A 28 3.05 4.50 -11.70
C GLY A 28 3.75 3.21 -11.31
N GLU A 29 4.60 3.27 -10.28
CA GLU A 29 5.31 2.12 -9.72
C GLU A 29 4.41 1.13 -8.96
N PHE A 30 3.25 1.58 -8.47
CA PHE A 30 2.32 0.75 -7.70
C PHE A 30 1.16 0.20 -8.54
N VAL A 31 0.86 0.86 -9.67
CA VAL A 31 -0.23 0.48 -10.57
C VAL A 31 -0.10 -0.96 -11.08
N PRO A 32 1.08 -1.46 -11.51
CA PRO A 32 1.21 -2.83 -12.02
C PRO A 32 0.80 -3.87 -10.98
N LEU A 33 1.25 -3.72 -9.74
CA LEU A 33 0.89 -4.63 -8.64
C LEU A 33 -0.61 -4.61 -8.36
N VAL A 34 -1.21 -3.42 -8.24
CA VAL A 34 -2.64 -3.26 -7.95
C VAL A 34 -3.49 -3.86 -9.07
N SER A 35 -3.17 -3.52 -10.33
CA SER A 35 -3.91 -4.01 -11.49
C SER A 35 -3.77 -5.52 -11.68
N GLY A 36 -2.60 -6.07 -11.36
CA GLY A 36 -2.36 -7.50 -11.38
C GLY A 36 -3.21 -8.25 -10.36
N VAL A 37 -3.25 -7.77 -9.10
CA VAL A 37 -4.08 -8.35 -8.05
C VAL A 37 -5.57 -8.23 -8.38
N GLU A 38 -6.01 -7.08 -8.88
CA GLU A 38 -7.41 -6.88 -9.31
C GLU A 38 -7.77 -7.86 -10.43
N ARG A 39 -6.92 -7.98 -11.45
CA ARG A 39 -7.10 -8.91 -12.56
C ARG A 39 -7.16 -10.36 -12.10
N TYR A 40 -6.31 -10.76 -11.16
CA TYR A 40 -6.36 -12.09 -10.56
C TYR A 40 -7.77 -12.39 -10.04
N PHE A 41 -8.34 -11.52 -9.23
CA PHE A 41 -9.68 -11.73 -8.69
C PHE A 41 -10.77 -11.74 -9.77
N GLN A 42 -10.68 -10.85 -10.75
CA GLN A 42 -11.64 -10.79 -11.86
C GLN A 42 -11.65 -12.08 -12.71
N ILE A 43 -10.46 -12.63 -13.02
CA ILE A 43 -10.34 -13.89 -13.76
C ILE A 43 -10.95 -15.04 -12.96
N HIS A 44 -10.83 -15.03 -11.64
CA HIS A 44 -11.46 -16.02 -10.77
C HIS A 44 -12.95 -15.72 -10.50
N GLY A 45 -13.52 -14.70 -11.17
CA GLY A 45 -14.93 -14.36 -11.14
C GLY A 45 -15.38 -13.68 -9.84
N PHE A 46 -14.49 -13.00 -9.12
CA PHE A 46 -14.84 -12.14 -8.01
C PHE A 46 -15.16 -10.72 -8.52
N ARG A 47 -16.16 -10.08 -7.91
CA ARG A 47 -16.40 -8.65 -8.09
C ARG A 47 -15.45 -7.88 -7.20
N THR A 48 -14.72 -6.93 -7.77
CA THR A 48 -13.68 -6.16 -7.07
C THR A 48 -14.09 -4.71 -6.90
N LEU A 49 -13.68 -4.12 -5.77
CA LEU A 49 -13.74 -2.69 -5.51
C LEU A 49 -12.35 -2.21 -5.09
N VAL A 50 -11.81 -1.21 -5.79
CA VAL A 50 -10.52 -0.60 -5.44
C VAL A 50 -10.76 0.69 -4.68
N ALA A 51 -10.24 0.78 -3.47
CA ALA A 51 -10.37 1.93 -2.58
C ALA A 51 -9.02 2.39 -2.07
N SER A 52 -8.73 3.68 -2.17
CA SER A 52 -7.49 4.26 -1.62
C SER A 52 -7.73 4.82 -0.22
N TYR A 53 -6.96 4.36 0.75
CA TYR A 53 -6.90 4.97 2.07
C TYR A 53 -5.86 6.10 2.06
N ARG A 54 -6.33 7.33 2.02
CA ARG A 54 -5.47 8.51 1.93
C ARG A 54 -5.18 9.11 3.30
N ARG A 55 -4.00 9.71 3.44
CA ARG A 55 -3.58 10.42 4.65
C ARG A 55 -4.42 11.67 4.90
N ALA A 56 -4.75 12.41 3.84
CA ALA A 56 -5.48 13.67 3.87
C ALA A 56 -6.45 13.80 2.69
N PRO A 57 -7.37 14.78 2.70
CA PRO A 57 -8.28 15.03 1.58
C PRO A 57 -7.55 15.29 0.25
N ALA A 58 -8.27 15.14 -0.86
CA ALA A 58 -7.76 15.03 -2.22
C ALA A 58 -6.98 16.26 -2.76
N ASP A 59 -7.01 17.39 -2.06
CA ASP A 59 -6.56 18.69 -2.56
C ASP A 59 -5.10 19.03 -2.19
N PHE A 60 -4.22 18.00 -2.17
CA PHE A 60 -2.80 18.25 -1.95
C PHE A 60 -2.15 18.72 -3.25
N PRO A 61 -1.49 19.88 -3.24
CA PRO A 61 -0.64 20.30 -4.37
C PRO A 61 0.52 19.30 -4.55
N ASP A 62 1.09 19.27 -5.75
CA ASP A 62 2.18 18.36 -6.17
C ASP A 62 3.43 18.38 -5.27
N ALA A 63 3.54 19.37 -4.38
CA ALA A 63 4.57 19.45 -3.34
C ALA A 63 3.92 19.59 -1.97
N PRO A 64 3.96 18.53 -1.12
CA PRO A 64 3.46 18.62 0.24
C PRO A 64 4.23 19.68 1.02
N ASP A 65 3.55 20.40 1.92
CA ASP A 65 4.19 21.36 2.80
C ASP A 65 5.19 20.66 3.76
N LEU A 66 6.02 21.47 4.43
CA LEU A 66 7.04 20.95 5.33
C LEU A 66 6.43 20.14 6.49
N GLY A 67 5.24 20.50 6.94
CA GLY A 67 4.54 19.78 8.02
C GLY A 67 4.13 18.37 7.60
N VAL A 68 3.66 18.20 6.35
CA VAL A 68 3.35 16.88 5.79
C VAL A 68 4.62 16.06 5.62
N GLN A 69 5.70 16.67 5.13
CA GLN A 69 6.99 15.97 4.97
C GLN A 69 7.52 15.48 6.32
N LEU A 70 7.51 16.31 7.35
CA LEU A 70 7.89 15.93 8.71
C LEU A 70 6.98 14.84 9.28
N ALA A 71 5.67 14.92 9.05
CA ALA A 71 4.75 13.88 9.48
C ALA A 71 5.03 12.54 8.79
N VAL A 72 5.37 12.53 7.50
CA VAL A 72 5.76 11.29 6.79
C VAL A 72 7.04 10.71 7.37
N VAL A 73 8.08 11.56 7.57
CA VAL A 73 9.34 11.10 8.16
C VAL A 73 9.13 10.52 9.56
N THR A 74 8.35 11.20 10.41
CA THR A 74 8.05 10.68 11.75
C THR A 74 7.28 9.36 11.71
N GLU A 75 6.35 9.21 10.77
CA GLU A 75 5.64 7.95 10.57
C GLU A 75 6.56 6.82 10.09
N MET A 76 7.51 7.09 9.20
CA MET A 76 8.51 6.09 8.77
C MET A 76 9.28 5.49 9.96
N PHE A 77 9.51 6.27 11.02
CA PHE A 77 10.18 5.81 12.24
C PHE A 77 9.23 5.24 13.31
N GLY A 78 7.95 5.03 13.00
CA GLY A 78 7.04 4.25 13.86
C GLY A 78 6.00 5.05 14.64
N PHE A 79 5.76 6.31 14.30
CA PHE A 79 4.75 7.14 14.98
C PHE A 79 3.33 7.03 14.35
N HIS A 80 3.04 5.93 13.66
CA HIS A 80 1.73 5.67 13.03
C HIS A 80 0.58 5.37 14.01
N LYS A 81 0.86 5.09 15.26
CA LYS A 81 -0.01 4.36 16.19
C LYS A 81 -1.48 4.81 16.16
N THR A 82 -1.75 6.10 16.15
CA THR A 82 -3.13 6.60 16.19
C THR A 82 -3.86 6.36 14.87
N ARG A 83 -3.20 6.60 13.73
CA ARG A 83 -3.80 6.46 12.40
C ARG A 83 -4.04 5.00 12.06
N VAL A 84 -3.07 4.14 12.33
CA VAL A 84 -3.19 2.69 12.15
C VAL A 84 -4.33 2.13 13.00
N ARG A 85 -4.45 2.53 14.27
CA ARG A 85 -5.56 2.10 15.14
C ARG A 85 -6.93 2.53 14.60
N ARG A 86 -7.06 3.79 14.16
CA ARG A 86 -8.31 4.28 13.54
C ARG A 86 -8.67 3.48 12.29
N PHE A 87 -7.68 3.18 11.47
CA PHE A 87 -7.89 2.37 10.26
C PHE A 87 -8.27 0.94 10.60
N ALA A 88 -7.61 0.29 11.57
CA ALA A 88 -7.95 -1.05 12.01
C ALA A 88 -9.39 -1.12 12.54
N VAL A 89 -9.81 -0.17 13.36
CA VAL A 89 -11.22 -0.07 13.85
C VAL A 89 -12.20 0.14 12.70
N LEU A 90 -11.88 1.01 11.74
CA LEU A 90 -12.70 1.20 10.55
C LEU A 90 -12.84 -0.10 9.75
N LEU A 91 -11.72 -0.79 9.52
CA LEU A 91 -11.71 -2.05 8.76
C LEU A 91 -12.50 -3.14 9.47
N GLU A 92 -12.37 -3.28 10.79
CA GLU A 92 -13.18 -4.21 11.58
C GLU A 92 -14.67 -3.87 11.50
N THR A 93 -15.01 -2.58 11.56
CA THR A 93 -16.40 -2.12 11.42
C THR A 93 -16.98 -2.47 10.04
N LEU A 94 -16.21 -2.26 8.98
CA LEU A 94 -16.60 -2.62 7.62
C LEU A 94 -16.73 -4.14 7.46
N ALA A 95 -15.80 -4.90 8.02
CA ALA A 95 -15.82 -6.35 7.99
C ALA A 95 -16.98 -6.97 8.78
N VAL A 96 -17.42 -6.33 9.86
CA VAL A 96 -18.62 -6.75 10.60
C VAL A 96 -19.89 -6.47 9.80
N LYS A 97 -19.99 -5.30 9.18
CA LYS A 97 -21.14 -4.92 8.37
C LYS A 97 -21.28 -5.72 7.07
N ASN A 98 -20.17 -6.20 6.55
CA ASN A 98 -20.10 -6.92 5.28
C ASN A 98 -19.43 -8.29 5.49
N PRO A 99 -20.14 -9.27 6.05
CA PRO A 99 -19.56 -10.54 6.50
C PRO A 99 -19.01 -11.41 5.37
N ASP A 100 -19.50 -11.24 4.16
CA ASP A 100 -19.08 -12.01 2.98
C ASP A 100 -17.99 -11.33 2.15
N VAL A 101 -17.59 -10.11 2.54
CA VAL A 101 -16.56 -9.34 1.83
C VAL A 101 -15.18 -9.65 2.36
N HIS A 102 -14.23 -9.86 1.47
CA HIS A 102 -12.80 -9.99 1.76
C HIS A 102 -12.09 -8.66 1.54
N PHE A 103 -11.11 -8.35 2.38
CA PHE A 103 -10.32 -7.14 2.30
C PHE A 103 -8.85 -7.50 2.04
N ILE A 104 -8.31 -7.05 0.93
CA ILE A 104 -6.89 -7.21 0.58
C ILE A 104 -6.23 -5.84 0.69
N LEU A 105 -5.35 -5.70 1.66
CA LEU A 105 -4.61 -4.46 1.90
C LEU A 105 -3.34 -4.48 1.07
N LEU A 106 -3.13 -3.45 0.25
CA LEU A 106 -1.96 -3.32 -0.59
C LEU A 106 -1.14 -2.12 -0.12
N GLY A 107 0.12 -2.35 0.24
CA GLY A 107 1.00 -1.30 0.74
C GLY A 107 2.39 -1.36 0.13
N GLN A 108 2.98 -0.19 -0.17
CA GLN A 108 4.35 -0.10 -0.67
C GLN A 108 5.14 0.90 0.18
N SER A 109 6.42 0.57 0.45
CA SER A 109 7.32 1.43 1.22
C SER A 109 6.76 1.75 2.62
N ASN A 110 6.56 3.02 2.96
CA ASN A 110 5.90 3.42 4.20
C ASN A 110 4.47 2.87 4.33
N GLY A 111 3.78 2.64 3.19
CA GLY A 111 2.50 1.95 3.14
C GLY A 111 2.59 0.48 3.53
N ALA A 112 3.71 -0.18 3.26
CA ALA A 112 3.97 -1.55 3.71
C ALA A 112 3.98 -1.63 5.25
N ILE A 113 4.68 -0.69 5.91
CA ILE A 113 4.67 -0.57 7.38
C ILE A 113 3.25 -0.36 7.90
N PHE A 114 2.50 0.53 7.26
CA PHE A 114 1.13 0.84 7.67
C PHE A 114 0.21 -0.37 7.60
N VAL A 115 0.26 -1.13 6.51
CA VAL A 115 -0.53 -2.35 6.30
C VAL A 115 -0.15 -3.42 7.31
N ASP A 116 1.14 -3.68 7.49
CA ASP A 116 1.65 -4.67 8.44
C ASP A 116 1.18 -4.36 9.87
N GLU A 117 1.33 -3.11 10.30
CA GLU A 117 0.89 -2.67 11.63
C GLU A 117 -0.64 -2.67 11.78
N ALA A 118 -1.40 -2.39 10.71
CA ALA A 118 -2.86 -2.45 10.76
C ALA A 118 -3.36 -3.88 10.95
N ILE A 119 -2.81 -4.83 10.21
CA ILE A 119 -3.20 -6.25 10.32
C ILE A 119 -2.87 -6.81 11.69
N LYS A 120 -1.74 -6.46 12.30
CA LYS A 120 -1.39 -6.83 13.68
C LYS A 120 -2.42 -6.41 14.72
N LEU A 121 -3.10 -5.30 14.49
CA LEU A 121 -4.09 -4.76 15.43
C LEU A 121 -5.48 -5.38 15.27
N LEU A 122 -5.72 -6.09 14.17
CA LEU A 122 -7.01 -6.73 13.92
C LEU A 122 -7.23 -7.92 14.85
N SER A 123 -8.46 -8.09 15.28
CA SER A 123 -8.89 -9.27 16.01
C SER A 123 -8.71 -10.54 15.14
N SER A 124 -8.26 -11.64 15.75
CA SER A 124 -8.03 -12.91 15.07
C SER A 124 -9.26 -13.45 14.32
N ARG A 125 -10.48 -13.05 14.70
CA ARG A 125 -11.72 -13.39 14.00
C ARG A 125 -11.77 -12.90 12.54
N PHE A 126 -10.94 -11.92 12.18
CA PHE A 126 -10.88 -11.37 10.83
C PHE A 126 -9.71 -11.93 10.00
N ALA A 127 -8.85 -12.75 10.59
CA ALA A 127 -7.65 -13.29 9.92
C ALA A 127 -7.96 -13.98 8.58
N ASN A 128 -9.11 -14.63 8.45
CA ASN A 128 -9.54 -15.33 7.22
C ASN A 128 -10.18 -14.40 6.18
N ARG A 129 -10.38 -13.12 6.51
CA ARG A 129 -11.06 -12.16 5.63
C ARG A 129 -10.26 -10.91 5.31
N VAL A 130 -9.17 -10.72 6.04
CA VAL A 130 -8.27 -9.60 5.82
C VAL A 130 -6.88 -10.14 5.58
N ALA A 131 -6.30 -9.80 4.45
CA ALA A 131 -4.93 -10.16 4.11
C ALA A 131 -4.16 -8.95 3.60
N GLY A 132 -2.83 -9.03 3.62
CA GLY A 132 -1.94 -7.97 3.18
C GLY A 132 -0.99 -8.43 2.08
N ILE A 133 -0.72 -7.55 1.11
CA ILE A 133 0.40 -7.67 0.19
C ILE A 133 1.20 -6.39 0.34
N VAL A 134 2.42 -6.52 0.85
CA VAL A 134 3.30 -5.40 1.16
C VAL A 134 4.58 -5.51 0.34
N ALA A 135 4.93 -4.42 -0.31
CA ALA A 135 6.08 -4.32 -1.18
C ALA A 135 7.10 -3.31 -0.63
N GLY A 136 8.38 -3.68 -0.62
CA GLY A 136 9.46 -2.81 -0.20
C GLY A 136 9.35 -2.36 1.26
N MET A 137 9.16 -3.28 2.17
CA MET A 137 9.19 -2.99 3.61
C MET A 137 10.58 -2.44 3.99
N PRO A 138 10.69 -1.23 4.56
CA PRO A 138 11.97 -0.67 4.94
C PRO A 138 12.74 -1.55 5.96
N PHE A 139 14.04 -1.73 5.77
CA PHE A 139 14.92 -2.62 6.55
C PHE A 139 14.92 -2.36 8.07
N TRP A 140 14.61 -1.13 8.50
CA TRP A 140 14.54 -0.78 9.92
C TRP A 140 13.24 -1.24 10.60
N LYS A 141 12.34 -1.83 9.84
CA LYS A 141 11.10 -2.43 10.33
C LYS A 141 11.14 -3.94 10.19
N ASN A 142 11.02 -4.62 11.29
CA ASN A 142 10.84 -6.07 11.27
C ASN A 142 9.42 -6.39 10.79
N ALA A 143 9.32 -7.24 9.77
CA ALA A 143 8.07 -7.83 9.34
C ALA A 143 7.38 -8.54 10.53
N SER A 144 6.06 -8.47 10.62
CA SER A 144 5.33 -9.11 11.71
C SER A 144 5.39 -10.64 11.68
N GLY A 145 5.64 -11.18 10.49
CA GLY A 145 5.54 -12.62 10.27
C GLY A 145 4.11 -13.16 10.31
N CYS A 146 3.11 -12.28 10.17
CA CYS A 146 1.71 -12.73 10.08
C CYS A 146 1.51 -13.58 8.81
N GLU A 147 0.90 -14.76 8.96
CA GLU A 147 0.69 -15.71 7.85
C GLU A 147 -0.23 -15.15 6.74
N ASN A 148 -1.08 -14.20 7.08
CA ASN A 148 -1.98 -13.51 6.15
C ASN A 148 -1.36 -12.25 5.54
N ILE A 149 -0.03 -12.11 5.56
CA ILE A 149 0.70 -11.04 4.87
C ILE A 149 1.76 -11.65 3.95
N LEU A 150 1.72 -11.24 2.69
CA LEU A 150 2.81 -11.49 1.74
C LEU A 150 3.76 -10.30 1.74
N TYR A 151 5.04 -10.57 1.95
CA TYR A 151 6.11 -9.59 1.87
C TYR A 151 6.86 -9.75 0.55
N LEU A 152 6.90 -8.69 -0.25
CA LEU A 152 7.62 -8.62 -1.50
C LEU A 152 8.87 -7.74 -1.31
N ASP A 153 10.03 -8.28 -1.65
CA ASP A 153 11.33 -7.63 -1.52
C ASP A 153 12.09 -7.54 -2.85
N ASN A 154 11.38 -7.77 -3.96
CA ASN A 154 11.93 -7.81 -5.31
C ASN A 154 13.09 -8.82 -5.42
N GLU A 155 12.88 -10.06 -4.93
CA GLU A 155 13.89 -11.13 -4.86
C GLU A 155 15.16 -10.73 -4.09
N GLY A 156 15.00 -9.87 -3.09
CA GLY A 156 16.11 -9.30 -2.33
C GLY A 156 16.87 -8.21 -3.09
N ASN A 157 16.36 -7.64 -4.17
CA ASN A 157 17.01 -6.58 -4.93
C ASN A 157 16.57 -5.18 -4.55
N ASP A 158 15.55 -5.05 -3.71
CA ASP A 158 15.08 -3.75 -3.24
C ASP A 158 16.06 -3.15 -2.21
N GLU A 159 16.68 -2.04 -2.57
CA GLU A 159 17.66 -1.32 -1.73
C GLU A 159 17.09 -0.88 -0.40
N LEU A 160 15.80 -0.54 -0.36
CA LEU A 160 15.11 -0.13 0.85
C LEU A 160 14.96 -1.31 1.83
N THR A 161 14.77 -2.51 1.33
CA THR A 161 14.66 -3.73 2.15
C THR A 161 16.02 -4.25 2.59
N LYS A 162 17.07 -4.09 1.77
CA LYS A 162 18.45 -4.49 2.08
C LYS A 162 19.14 -3.61 3.12
N GLY A 163 18.69 -2.37 3.27
CA GLY A 163 19.35 -1.41 4.14
C GLY A 163 20.62 -0.81 3.55
N GLU A 164 20.71 -0.72 2.24
CA GLU A 164 21.78 -0.02 1.53
C GLU A 164 21.66 1.49 1.73
N VAL A 165 21.84 1.90 2.99
CA VAL A 165 21.62 3.28 3.48
C VAL A 165 22.45 4.30 2.69
N GLY A 166 23.61 3.91 2.19
CA GLY A 166 24.50 4.77 1.42
C GLY A 166 23.86 5.26 0.12
N GLU A 167 23.19 4.40 -0.61
CA GLU A 167 22.50 4.75 -1.86
C GLU A 167 21.24 5.56 -1.61
N ILE A 168 20.48 5.19 -0.57
CA ILE A 168 19.30 5.95 -0.15
C ILE A 168 19.70 7.36 0.27
N PHE A 169 20.75 7.51 1.09
CA PHE A 169 21.30 8.82 1.49
C PHE A 169 21.87 9.60 0.31
N GLY A 170 22.59 8.94 -0.59
CA GLY A 170 23.12 9.55 -1.82
C GLY A 170 22.00 10.15 -2.66
N THR A 171 20.94 9.40 -2.87
CA THR A 171 19.75 9.83 -3.61
C THR A 171 19.05 10.99 -2.91
N VAL A 172 18.88 10.96 -1.59
CA VAL A 172 18.28 12.05 -0.80
C VAL A 172 19.11 13.32 -0.86
N LEU A 173 20.44 13.22 -0.68
CA LEU A 173 21.37 14.35 -0.74
C LEU A 173 21.43 14.99 -2.13
N GLN A 174 21.49 14.17 -3.17
CA GLN A 174 21.48 14.65 -4.56
C GLN A 174 20.23 15.44 -4.86
N ARG A 175 19.10 15.06 -4.33
CA ARG A 175 17.81 15.73 -4.55
C ARG A 175 17.59 16.95 -3.68
N LEU A 176 18.10 16.96 -2.45
CA LEU A 176 18.19 18.18 -1.66
C LEU A 176 19.03 19.23 -2.41
N TYR A 177 20.18 18.82 -2.99
CA TYR A 177 21.01 19.68 -3.81
C TYR A 177 20.25 20.20 -5.04
N GLN A 178 19.55 19.34 -5.79
CA GLN A 178 18.75 19.75 -6.94
C GLN A 178 17.64 20.74 -6.55
N ARG A 179 17.01 20.54 -5.39
CA ARG A 179 15.97 21.43 -4.87
C ARG A 179 16.50 22.79 -4.45
N MET A 180 17.64 22.81 -3.77
CA MET A 180 18.33 24.06 -3.43
C MET A 180 18.76 24.83 -4.70
N ALA A 181 19.28 24.11 -5.69
CA ALA A 181 19.67 24.69 -6.96
C ALA A 181 18.47 25.26 -7.75
N ALA A 182 17.30 24.58 -7.71
CA ALA A 182 16.07 25.08 -8.31
C ALA A 182 15.56 26.36 -7.62
N VAL A 183 15.62 26.42 -6.28
CA VAL A 183 15.28 27.62 -5.49
C VAL A 183 16.22 28.79 -5.83
N LEU A 184 17.48 28.51 -6.15
CA LEU A 184 18.48 29.49 -6.56
C LEU A 184 18.39 29.87 -8.05
N GLY A 185 17.37 29.36 -8.78
CA GLY A 185 17.17 29.64 -10.21
C GLY A 185 18.14 28.94 -11.14
N LEU A 186 18.91 27.97 -10.63
CA LEU A 186 19.81 27.16 -11.44
C LEU A 186 18.98 26.10 -12.17
N ARG A 187 18.98 26.12 -13.51
CA ARG A 187 18.30 25.11 -14.34
C ARG A 187 19.05 23.78 -14.22
N ILE A 188 18.61 22.95 -13.27
CA ILE A 188 19.00 21.55 -13.20
C ILE A 188 17.83 20.73 -13.70
N GLY A 189 18.05 19.89 -14.69
CA GLY A 189 17.12 19.09 -15.49
C GLY A 189 15.78 18.68 -14.84
N ARG A 190 14.90 18.10 -15.65
CA ARG A 190 13.50 17.77 -15.28
C ARG A 190 13.40 17.19 -13.87
N TYR A 191 12.41 17.66 -13.10
CA TYR A 191 11.97 17.10 -11.82
C TYR A 191 11.67 15.60 -11.99
N GLU A 192 12.64 14.75 -11.79
CA GLU A 192 12.38 13.34 -11.51
C GLU A 192 11.80 13.22 -10.11
N ARG A 193 10.89 12.28 -9.93
CA ARG A 193 10.20 12.06 -8.66
C ARG A 193 11.20 11.94 -7.51
N ILE A 194 10.93 12.63 -6.40
CA ILE A 194 11.90 12.82 -5.30
C ILE A 194 12.33 11.50 -4.62
N TRP A 195 11.63 10.40 -4.84
CA TRP A 195 11.85 9.11 -4.18
C TRP A 195 11.71 7.93 -5.17
N TYR A 196 12.17 8.08 -6.39
CA TYR A 196 12.16 6.99 -7.34
C TYR A 196 13.42 6.15 -7.16
N LEU A 197 13.26 4.93 -6.66
CA LEU A 197 14.27 3.90 -6.61
C LEU A 197 13.87 2.84 -7.63
N PRO A 198 14.60 2.65 -8.74
CA PRO A 198 14.24 1.65 -9.75
C PRO A 198 14.10 0.23 -9.20
N SER A 199 14.93 -0.12 -8.22
CA SER A 199 14.86 -1.41 -7.51
C SER A 199 13.59 -1.59 -6.66
N HIS A 200 12.87 -0.49 -6.40
CA HIS A 200 11.62 -0.45 -5.65
C HIS A 200 10.38 -0.55 -6.54
N ASP A 201 10.57 -0.71 -7.86
CA ASP A 201 9.49 -1.00 -8.81
C ASP A 201 9.18 -2.50 -8.79
N TYR A 202 7.92 -2.81 -8.56
CA TYR A 202 7.43 -4.19 -8.53
C TYR A 202 6.67 -4.47 -9.82
N ASP A 203 7.39 -5.00 -10.83
CA ASP A 203 6.77 -5.47 -12.06
C ASP A 203 5.87 -6.66 -11.76
N TRP A 204 4.63 -6.59 -12.24
CA TRP A 204 3.67 -7.68 -12.04
C TRP A 204 4.22 -9.02 -12.51
N GLN A 205 4.90 -9.09 -13.67
CA GLN A 205 5.42 -10.34 -14.19
C GLN A 205 6.40 -11.03 -13.24
N GLN A 206 7.17 -10.26 -12.48
CA GLN A 206 8.12 -10.78 -11.50
C GLN A 206 7.44 -11.26 -10.22
N VAL A 207 6.44 -10.52 -9.74
CA VAL A 207 5.79 -10.82 -8.46
C VAL A 207 4.56 -11.72 -8.59
N GLU A 208 4.01 -11.88 -9.79
CA GLU A 208 2.79 -12.67 -10.07
C GLU A 208 2.83 -14.07 -9.47
N PRO A 209 3.92 -14.88 -9.62
CA PRO A 209 3.94 -16.24 -9.05
C PRO A 209 3.77 -16.25 -7.54
N ALA A 210 4.46 -15.34 -6.82
CA ALA A 210 4.38 -15.25 -5.38
C ALA A 210 3.02 -14.74 -4.90
N VAL A 211 2.48 -13.72 -5.58
CA VAL A 211 1.16 -13.14 -5.28
C VAL A 211 0.06 -14.16 -5.53
N THR A 212 0.08 -14.86 -6.67
CA THR A 212 -0.92 -15.87 -7.02
C THR A 212 -0.91 -17.01 -6.01
N ALA A 213 0.26 -17.57 -5.70
CA ALA A 213 0.39 -18.63 -4.71
C ALA A 213 -0.11 -18.21 -3.32
N PHE A 214 0.11 -16.96 -2.94
CA PHE A 214 -0.39 -16.40 -1.70
C PHE A 214 -1.92 -16.30 -1.71
N LEU A 215 -2.51 -15.74 -2.76
CA LEU A 215 -3.96 -15.54 -2.89
C LEU A 215 -4.71 -16.88 -2.96
N ASP A 216 -4.16 -17.87 -3.67
CA ASP A 216 -4.71 -19.23 -3.74
C ASP A 216 -4.75 -19.87 -2.36
N ARG A 217 -3.71 -19.68 -1.54
CA ARG A 217 -3.65 -20.20 -0.16
C ARG A 217 -4.72 -19.61 0.76
N LEU A 218 -5.16 -18.37 0.49
CA LEU A 218 -6.20 -17.72 1.31
C LEU A 218 -7.58 -18.39 1.18
N GLN A 219 -7.83 -19.19 0.14
CA GLN A 219 -9.07 -19.93 -0.09
C GLN A 219 -10.33 -19.05 0.05
N LEU A 220 -10.29 -17.87 -0.54
CA LEU A 220 -11.36 -16.89 -0.45
C LEU A 220 -12.66 -17.45 -1.04
N LYS A 221 -13.79 -17.21 -0.37
CA LYS A 221 -15.12 -17.64 -0.83
C LYS A 221 -15.85 -16.46 -1.48
N LYS A 222 -16.51 -16.72 -2.60
CA LYS A 222 -17.41 -15.74 -3.22
C LYS A 222 -18.61 -15.51 -2.32
N SER A 223 -19.06 -14.27 -2.23
CA SER A 223 -20.35 -13.95 -1.67
C SER A 223 -21.43 -14.70 -2.47
N LYS A 224 -22.35 -15.33 -1.76
CA LYS A 224 -23.56 -15.87 -2.43
C LYS A 224 -24.32 -14.67 -2.96
N ALA A 225 -24.27 -14.45 -4.28
CA ALA A 225 -25.15 -13.47 -4.89
C ALA A 225 -26.57 -13.76 -4.37
N SER A 226 -27.20 -12.76 -3.75
CA SER A 226 -28.63 -12.85 -3.46
C SER A 226 -29.30 -13.05 -4.82
N SER A 227 -29.73 -14.28 -5.09
CA SER A 227 -30.63 -14.55 -6.20
C SER A 227 -31.88 -13.74 -5.90
N VAL A 228 -31.95 -12.55 -6.44
CA VAL A 228 -33.20 -11.84 -6.58
C VAL A 228 -33.91 -12.62 -7.66
N ASP A 229 -34.69 -13.62 -7.20
CA ASP A 229 -35.67 -14.28 -8.05
C ASP A 229 -36.69 -13.21 -8.49
N ASN A 230 -36.62 -12.90 -9.79
CA ASN A 230 -37.66 -12.12 -10.46
C ASN A 230 -38.91 -12.95 -10.63
#